data_acc0698aa7dbdedd0f0883bbfaeef73b
#
_entry.id   acc0698aa7dbdedd0f0883bbfaeef73b
#
_cell.length_a   1.000
_cell.length_b   1.000
_cell.length_c   1.000
_cell.angle_alpha   90.00
_cell.angle_beta   90.00
_cell.angle_gamma   90.00
#
_symmetry.space_group_name_H-M   'P 1'
#
loop_
_entity.id
_entity.type
_entity.pdbx_description
1 polymer ?
#
loop_
_entity_poly.entity_id
_entity_poly.type
_entity_poly.pdbx_seq_one_letter_code
_entity_poly.pdbx_strand_id
1 'polypeptide(L)'
;MNIPKINIPDVLEKLGFEPLNDIASGLTKYEREDLEIEFLVAKMRNGDSVIKVPHLTLSAQMLAYMDIASKYSQQVSFDGISLNVPEISAFVLHKILVQPLRNDEAKKEKDAATIRSLSDLIIDRKDLALRTKEIYSVFPQKWRNKILSEAKSKYPNIVKILEA
;
A
#
# COMPACT_ATOMS: atom_id res chain seq x y z
N MET A 1 -3.66 -13.21 -25.56
CA MET A 1 -4.79 -12.34 -25.17
C MET A 1 -4.39 -10.91 -25.51
N ASN A 2 -5.10 -10.23 -26.43
CA ASN A 2 -4.81 -8.83 -26.79
C ASN A 2 -5.39 -7.94 -25.70
N ILE A 3 -4.55 -7.39 -24.83
CA ILE A 3 -4.96 -6.40 -23.84
C ILE A 3 -5.19 -5.08 -24.57
N PRO A 4 -6.37 -4.46 -24.48
CA PRO A 4 -6.61 -3.18 -25.15
C PRO A 4 -5.66 -2.12 -24.61
N LYS A 5 -5.12 -1.30 -25.49
CA LYS A 5 -4.27 -0.17 -25.10
C LYS A 5 -5.17 0.96 -24.60
N ILE A 6 -4.96 1.38 -23.36
CA ILE A 6 -5.67 2.49 -22.73
C ILE A 6 -4.65 3.60 -22.46
N ASN A 7 -4.95 4.81 -22.88
CA ASN A 7 -4.14 5.98 -22.54
C ASN A 7 -4.66 6.59 -21.23
N ILE A 8 -4.14 6.11 -20.10
CA ILE A 8 -4.54 6.61 -18.78
C ILE A 8 -4.21 8.10 -18.59
N PRO A 9 -3.03 8.63 -19.02
CA PRO A 9 -2.76 10.08 -19.02
C PRO A 9 -3.90 10.90 -19.61
N ASP A 10 -4.33 10.59 -20.86
CA ASP A 10 -5.40 11.34 -21.51
C ASP A 10 -6.74 11.28 -20.76
N VAL A 11 -7.02 10.16 -20.08
CA VAL A 11 -8.23 10.02 -19.27
C VAL A 11 -8.14 10.93 -18.05
N LEU A 12 -6.99 10.95 -17.35
CA LEU A 12 -6.80 11.77 -16.17
C LEU A 12 -6.81 13.27 -16.49
N GLU A 13 -6.17 13.68 -17.59
CA GLU A 13 -6.20 15.07 -18.05
C GLU A 13 -7.63 15.56 -18.36
N LYS A 14 -8.44 14.71 -19.02
CA LYS A 14 -9.88 15.01 -19.25
C LYS A 14 -10.68 15.12 -17.96
N LEU A 15 -10.24 14.49 -16.88
CA LEU A 15 -10.81 14.59 -15.54
C LEU A 15 -10.24 15.77 -14.73
N GLY A 16 -9.35 16.57 -15.33
CA GLY A 16 -8.76 17.76 -14.71
C GLY A 16 -7.55 17.47 -13.82
N PHE A 17 -6.95 16.30 -13.94
CA PHE A 17 -5.69 16.02 -13.26
C PHE A 17 -4.51 16.51 -14.09
N GLU A 18 -3.54 17.13 -13.43
CA GLU A 18 -2.29 17.60 -14.03
C GLU A 18 -1.15 16.62 -13.75
N PRO A 19 -0.29 16.30 -14.76
CA PRO A 19 0.85 15.43 -14.55
C PRO A 19 1.98 16.14 -13.81
N LEU A 20 2.44 15.56 -12.71
CA LEU A 20 3.63 15.98 -11.97
C LEU A 20 4.76 14.97 -12.22
N ASN A 21 5.77 15.39 -12.99
CA ASN A 21 6.87 14.53 -13.37
C ASN A 21 8.04 14.68 -12.39
N ASP A 22 8.44 13.59 -11.73
CA ASP A 22 9.70 13.51 -11.00
C ASP A 22 10.81 13.09 -11.96
N ILE A 23 11.64 14.06 -12.37
CA ILE A 23 12.75 13.87 -13.32
C ILE A 23 13.78 12.87 -12.77
N ALA A 24 14.00 12.85 -11.45
CA ALA A 24 15.02 12.01 -10.82
C ALA A 24 14.64 10.53 -10.82
N SER A 25 13.37 10.21 -10.57
CA SER A 25 12.87 8.82 -10.56
C SER A 25 12.26 8.37 -11.88
N GLY A 26 11.87 9.30 -12.75
CA GLY A 26 11.09 9.03 -13.97
C GLY A 26 9.64 8.63 -13.69
N LEU A 27 9.15 8.89 -12.48
CA LEU A 27 7.78 8.65 -12.09
C LEU A 27 6.89 9.85 -12.44
N THR A 28 5.70 9.58 -12.95
CA THR A 28 4.65 10.59 -13.13
C THR A 28 3.53 10.32 -12.15
N LYS A 29 3.19 11.33 -11.37
CA LYS A 29 2.00 11.40 -10.53
C LYS A 29 0.98 12.31 -11.20
N TYR A 30 -0.24 12.27 -10.71
CA TYR A 30 -1.30 13.14 -11.21
C TYR A 30 -1.99 13.81 -10.03
N GLU A 31 -2.16 15.13 -10.10
CA GLU A 31 -2.72 15.92 -9.02
C GLU A 31 -3.94 16.70 -9.51
N ARG A 32 -4.95 16.80 -8.66
CA ARG A 32 -6.11 17.70 -8.84
C ARG A 32 -6.60 18.11 -7.46
N GLU A 33 -6.53 19.41 -7.14
CA GLU A 33 -6.89 19.93 -5.82
C GLU A 33 -6.11 19.20 -4.71
N ASP A 34 -6.80 18.52 -3.78
CA ASP A 34 -6.21 17.76 -2.69
C ASP A 34 -6.01 16.26 -3.02
N LEU A 35 -6.25 15.86 -4.28
CA LEU A 35 -6.14 14.47 -4.72
C LEU A 35 -4.83 14.23 -5.46
N GLU A 36 -4.11 13.19 -5.05
CA GLU A 36 -2.92 12.68 -5.73
C GLU A 36 -3.17 11.25 -6.19
N ILE A 37 -2.88 10.94 -7.44
CA ILE A 37 -2.93 9.60 -8.02
C ILE A 37 -1.51 9.13 -8.34
N GLU A 38 -1.08 8.03 -7.72
CA GLU A 38 0.14 7.31 -8.02
C GLU A 38 -0.17 5.91 -8.54
N PHE A 39 0.59 5.45 -9.53
CA PHE A 39 0.48 4.07 -10.03
C PHE A 39 1.54 3.19 -9.41
N LEU A 40 1.10 2.11 -8.79
CA LEU A 40 1.95 1.21 -8.01
C LEU A 40 1.86 -0.21 -8.56
N VAL A 41 2.99 -0.92 -8.56
CA VAL A 41 3.05 -2.35 -8.90
C VAL A 41 3.87 -3.12 -7.86
N ALA A 42 3.60 -4.41 -7.73
CA ALA A 42 4.39 -5.26 -6.85
C ALA A 42 5.85 -5.36 -7.34
N LYS A 43 6.81 -5.23 -6.44
CA LYS A 43 8.24 -5.36 -6.76
C LYS A 43 8.56 -6.82 -7.08
N MET A 44 8.88 -7.10 -8.33
CA MET A 44 9.16 -8.46 -8.83
C MET A 44 10.65 -8.83 -8.78
N ARG A 45 11.57 -7.85 -8.77
CA ARG A 45 13.04 -8.06 -8.83
C ARG A 45 13.78 -7.02 -8.02
N ASN A 46 15.04 -7.32 -7.67
CA ASN A 46 15.97 -6.30 -7.21
C ASN A 46 16.39 -5.46 -8.43
N GLY A 47 16.26 -4.16 -8.36
CA GLY A 47 16.56 -3.24 -9.46
C GLY A 47 15.71 -1.98 -9.42
N ASP A 48 15.33 -1.52 -10.59
CA ASP A 48 14.63 -0.25 -10.79
C ASP A 48 13.43 -0.05 -9.86
N SER A 49 13.26 1.18 -9.42
CA SER A 49 12.12 1.57 -8.57
C SER A 49 10.86 1.90 -9.40
N VAL A 50 11.02 2.11 -10.70
CA VAL A 50 9.95 2.50 -11.64
C VAL A 50 9.97 1.60 -12.86
N ILE A 51 8.81 1.19 -13.32
CA ILE A 51 8.63 0.46 -14.60
C ILE A 51 7.66 1.19 -15.52
N LYS A 52 7.88 1.03 -16.82
CA LYS A 52 6.90 1.44 -17.84
C LYS A 52 5.82 0.38 -18.00
N VAL A 53 4.57 0.83 -18.11
CA VAL A 53 3.38 0.00 -18.35
C VAL A 53 2.78 0.39 -19.72
N PRO A 54 3.33 -0.15 -20.84
CA PRO A 54 3.06 0.39 -22.18
C PRO A 54 1.59 0.33 -22.61
N HIS A 55 0.84 -0.70 -22.17
CA HIS A 55 -0.58 -0.84 -22.50
C HIS A 55 -1.48 0.17 -21.80
N LEU A 56 -0.98 0.81 -20.73
CA LEU A 56 -1.65 1.90 -20.00
C LEU A 56 -1.03 3.26 -20.28
N THR A 57 0.05 3.32 -21.07
CA THR A 57 0.80 4.54 -21.43
C THR A 57 1.32 5.32 -20.21
N LEU A 58 1.71 4.61 -19.14
CA LEU A 58 2.16 5.24 -17.90
C LEU A 58 3.42 4.58 -17.32
N SER A 59 4.01 5.24 -16.32
CA SER A 59 5.03 4.68 -15.43
C SER A 59 4.42 4.34 -14.07
N ALA A 60 4.86 3.24 -13.47
CA ALA A 60 4.42 2.80 -12.15
C ALA A 60 5.59 2.57 -11.20
N GLN A 61 5.45 2.97 -9.95
CA GLN A 61 6.44 2.72 -8.91
C GLN A 61 6.35 1.28 -8.42
N MET A 62 7.50 0.60 -8.35
CA MET A 62 7.56 -0.73 -7.75
C MET A 62 7.65 -0.64 -6.24
N LEU A 63 6.67 -1.20 -5.54
CA LEU A 63 6.65 -1.28 -4.08
C LEU A 63 6.83 -2.72 -3.59
N ALA A 64 7.71 -2.87 -2.59
CA ALA A 64 7.85 -4.14 -1.88
C ALA A 64 6.54 -4.49 -1.14
N TYR A 65 6.21 -5.78 -1.11
CA TYR A 65 5.04 -6.32 -0.40
C TYR A 65 3.67 -5.82 -0.91
N MET A 66 3.60 -5.20 -2.08
CA MET A 66 2.34 -4.66 -2.64
C MET A 66 1.30 -5.75 -2.91
N ASP A 67 1.73 -6.98 -3.13
CA ASP A 67 0.90 -8.18 -3.26
C ASP A 67 0.01 -8.43 -2.02
N ILE A 68 0.44 -8.01 -0.83
CA ILE A 68 -0.40 -8.09 0.39
C ILE A 68 -1.66 -7.25 0.21
N ALA A 69 -1.50 -6.00 -0.22
CA ALA A 69 -2.62 -5.07 -0.37
C ALA A 69 -3.61 -5.51 -1.46
N SER A 70 -3.14 -6.11 -2.54
CA SER A 70 -4.00 -6.61 -3.62
C SER A 70 -4.67 -7.93 -3.29
N LYS A 71 -3.96 -8.86 -2.62
CA LYS A 71 -4.48 -10.18 -2.26
C LYS A 71 -5.56 -10.13 -1.17
N TYR A 72 -5.40 -9.23 -0.21
CA TYR A 72 -6.32 -9.04 0.91
C TYR A 72 -7.05 -7.71 0.75
N SER A 73 -7.89 -7.63 -0.28
CA SER A 73 -8.71 -6.45 -0.57
C SER A 73 -10.19 -6.76 -0.34
N GLN A 74 -10.94 -5.71 -0.04
CA GLN A 74 -12.38 -5.74 0.10
C GLN A 74 -13.03 -4.70 -0.81
N GLN A 75 -14.21 -4.99 -1.30
CA GLN A 75 -14.99 -4.03 -2.06
C GLN A 75 -15.71 -3.08 -1.11
N VAL A 76 -15.59 -1.79 -1.37
CA VAL A 76 -16.34 -0.74 -0.68
C VAL A 76 -17.11 0.09 -1.71
N SER A 77 -18.25 0.61 -1.32
CA SER A 77 -19.00 1.56 -2.12
C SER A 77 -18.75 2.97 -1.57
N PHE A 78 -18.33 3.87 -2.43
CA PHE A 78 -18.14 5.27 -2.10
C PHE A 78 -18.76 6.11 -3.20
N ASP A 79 -19.75 6.93 -2.87
CA ASP A 79 -20.48 7.81 -3.77
C ASP A 79 -21.02 7.11 -5.04
N GLY A 80 -21.57 5.89 -4.85
CA GLY A 80 -22.09 5.06 -5.94
C GLY A 80 -21.04 4.33 -6.78
N ILE A 81 -19.74 4.51 -6.47
CA ILE A 81 -18.64 3.86 -7.16
C ILE A 81 -18.13 2.68 -6.30
N SER A 82 -18.00 1.51 -6.91
CA SER A 82 -17.39 0.34 -6.27
C SER A 82 -15.87 0.38 -6.39
N LEU A 83 -15.18 0.36 -5.25
CA LEU A 83 -13.72 0.37 -5.17
C LEU A 83 -13.21 -0.86 -4.42
N ASN A 84 -12.10 -1.43 -4.87
CA ASN A 84 -11.35 -2.42 -4.11
C ASN A 84 -10.29 -1.70 -3.27
N VAL A 85 -10.38 -1.82 -1.95
CA VAL A 85 -9.41 -1.26 -1.01
C VAL A 85 -8.79 -2.38 -0.18
N PRO A 86 -7.54 -2.24 0.29
CA PRO A 86 -6.96 -3.22 1.20
C PRO A 86 -7.79 -3.38 2.47
N GLU A 87 -7.93 -4.61 2.97
CA GLU A 87 -8.46 -4.84 4.31
C GLU A 87 -7.59 -4.11 5.34
N ILE A 88 -8.19 -3.52 6.37
CA ILE A 88 -7.47 -2.80 7.45
C ILE A 88 -6.35 -3.67 8.02
N SER A 89 -6.65 -4.94 8.31
CA SER A 89 -5.70 -5.93 8.83
C SER A 89 -4.49 -6.16 7.92
N ALA A 90 -4.71 -6.27 6.61
CA ALA A 90 -3.65 -6.42 5.63
C ALA A 90 -2.84 -5.11 5.48
N PHE A 91 -3.52 -3.98 5.49
CA PHE A 91 -2.90 -2.68 5.33
C PHE A 91 -1.93 -2.35 6.46
N VAL A 92 -2.30 -2.61 7.73
CA VAL A 92 -1.40 -2.37 8.86
C VAL A 92 -0.17 -3.27 8.81
N LEU A 93 -0.32 -4.57 8.49
CA LEU A 93 0.81 -5.49 8.34
C LEU A 93 1.74 -5.11 7.19
N HIS A 94 1.17 -4.67 6.06
CA HIS A 94 1.91 -4.12 4.93
C HIS A 94 2.71 -2.87 5.34
N LYS A 95 2.09 -1.92 6.03
CA LYS A 95 2.74 -0.70 6.50
C LYS A 95 3.93 -0.98 7.43
N ILE A 96 3.81 -1.95 8.34
CA ILE A 96 4.92 -2.36 9.22
C ILE A 96 6.11 -2.91 8.40
N LEU A 97 5.86 -3.62 7.30
CA LEU A 97 6.92 -4.16 6.44
C LEU A 97 7.59 -3.07 5.57
N VAL A 98 6.82 -2.08 5.12
CA VAL A 98 7.28 -1.05 4.18
C VAL A 98 7.94 0.13 4.88
N GLN A 99 7.45 0.55 6.05
CA GLN A 99 7.94 1.72 6.77
C GLN A 99 9.47 1.76 6.93
N PRO A 100 10.16 0.65 7.33
CA PRO A 100 11.62 0.65 7.47
C PRO A 100 12.37 0.81 6.13
N LEU A 101 11.68 0.64 5.00
CA LEU A 101 12.26 0.77 3.66
C LEU A 101 12.12 2.19 3.09
N ARG A 102 11.42 3.07 3.78
CA ARG A 102 11.28 4.48 3.36
C ARG A 102 12.60 5.22 3.58
N ASN A 103 12.98 6.04 2.61
CA ASN A 103 14.12 6.97 2.74
C ASN A 103 13.68 8.34 3.27
N ASP A 104 12.40 8.67 3.10
CA ASP A 104 11.80 9.94 3.49
C ASP A 104 11.27 9.85 4.92
N GLU A 105 11.81 10.66 5.83
CA GLU A 105 11.44 10.67 7.25
C GLU A 105 9.99 11.14 7.47
N ALA A 106 9.48 12.10 6.69
CA ALA A 106 8.09 12.53 6.79
C ALA A 106 7.12 11.38 6.43
N LYS A 107 7.46 10.62 5.38
CA LYS A 107 6.69 9.42 5.00
C LYS A 107 6.80 8.31 6.04
N LYS A 108 7.96 8.12 6.69
CA LYS A 108 8.11 7.16 7.80
C LYS A 108 7.21 7.52 8.97
N GLU A 109 7.19 8.80 9.35
CA GLU A 109 6.36 9.25 10.48
C GLU A 109 4.87 9.16 10.16
N LYS A 110 4.46 9.52 8.95
CA LYS A 110 3.09 9.31 8.46
C LYS A 110 2.68 7.83 8.52
N ASP A 111 3.54 6.92 8.07
CA ASP A 111 3.30 5.48 8.15
C ASP A 111 3.23 5.02 9.63
N ALA A 112 4.10 5.52 10.52
CA ALA A 112 4.08 5.18 11.94
C ALA A 112 2.79 5.66 12.63
N ALA A 113 2.34 6.88 12.36
CA ALA A 113 1.08 7.41 12.88
C ALA A 113 -0.10 6.55 12.41
N THR A 114 -0.12 6.18 11.14
CA THR A 114 -1.15 5.30 10.57
C THR A 114 -1.16 3.93 11.25
N ILE A 115 0.02 3.31 11.46
CA ILE A 115 0.13 2.01 12.15
C ILE A 115 -0.41 2.12 13.57
N ARG A 116 -0.05 3.16 14.33
CA ARG A 116 -0.56 3.36 15.70
C ARG A 116 -2.08 3.46 15.72
N SER A 117 -2.66 4.39 14.95
CA SER A 117 -4.12 4.57 14.87
C SER A 117 -4.88 3.29 14.49
N LEU A 118 -4.38 2.56 13.48
CA LEU A 118 -5.03 1.32 13.05
C LEU A 118 -4.85 0.20 14.09
N SER A 119 -3.72 0.15 14.79
CA SER A 119 -3.49 -0.83 15.86
C SER A 119 -4.46 -0.63 17.03
N ASP A 120 -4.76 0.62 17.39
CA ASP A 120 -5.75 0.96 18.41
C ASP A 120 -7.15 0.51 17.97
N LEU A 121 -7.53 0.79 16.72
CA LEU A 121 -8.80 0.32 16.18
C LEU A 121 -8.90 -1.22 16.15
N ILE A 122 -7.84 -1.91 15.75
CA ILE A 122 -7.83 -3.37 15.62
C ILE A 122 -7.94 -4.04 17.01
N ILE A 123 -7.26 -3.53 18.04
CA ILE A 123 -7.27 -4.14 19.37
C ILE A 123 -8.67 -4.05 20.02
N ASP A 124 -9.42 -3.00 19.71
CA ASP A 124 -10.78 -2.78 20.22
C ASP A 124 -11.84 -3.60 19.45
N ARG A 125 -11.47 -4.20 18.30
CA ARG A 125 -12.35 -4.95 17.43
C ARG A 125 -11.90 -6.41 17.29
N LYS A 126 -12.58 -7.33 17.99
CA LYS A 126 -12.24 -8.76 17.99
C LYS A 126 -12.19 -9.39 16.58
N ASP A 127 -13.10 -8.99 15.70
CA ASP A 127 -13.15 -9.46 14.30
C ASP A 127 -11.89 -9.03 13.54
N LEU A 128 -11.45 -7.78 13.68
CA LEU A 128 -10.23 -7.27 13.05
C LEU A 128 -8.97 -7.90 13.67
N ALA A 129 -8.94 -8.09 14.99
CA ALA A 129 -7.82 -8.74 15.67
C ALA A 129 -7.64 -10.19 15.18
N LEU A 130 -8.72 -10.97 15.11
CA LEU A 130 -8.71 -12.33 14.55
C LEU A 130 -8.26 -12.32 13.09
N ARG A 131 -8.80 -11.43 12.28
CA ARG A 131 -8.43 -11.29 10.87
C ARG A 131 -6.96 -10.95 10.68
N THR A 132 -6.41 -10.07 11.53
CA THR A 132 -4.99 -9.70 11.50
C THR A 132 -4.09 -10.91 11.79
N LYS A 133 -4.46 -11.74 12.78
CA LYS A 133 -3.75 -12.99 13.07
C LYS A 133 -3.81 -14.00 11.92
N GLU A 134 -4.99 -14.19 11.33
CA GLU A 134 -5.17 -15.08 10.17
C GLU A 134 -4.23 -14.69 9.04
N ILE A 135 -4.24 -13.41 8.63
CA ILE A 135 -3.39 -12.92 7.55
C ILE A 135 -1.91 -13.06 7.92
N TYR A 136 -1.52 -12.67 9.14
CA TYR A 136 -0.15 -12.81 9.62
C TYR A 136 0.33 -14.27 9.61
N SER A 137 -0.53 -15.21 10.03
CA SER A 137 -0.16 -16.63 10.16
C SER A 137 0.24 -17.29 8.83
N VAL A 138 -0.35 -16.83 7.73
CA VAL A 138 -0.08 -17.37 6.38
C VAL A 138 1.07 -16.67 5.66
N PHE A 139 1.66 -15.64 6.26
CA PHE A 139 2.82 -14.98 5.68
C PHE A 139 4.08 -15.85 5.75
N PRO A 140 5.02 -15.70 4.81
CA PRO A 140 6.33 -16.33 4.89
C PRO A 140 7.02 -16.00 6.23
N GLN A 141 7.74 -16.98 6.80
CA GLN A 141 8.41 -16.83 8.11
C GLN A 141 9.28 -15.57 8.19
N LYS A 142 9.99 -15.23 7.09
CA LYS A 142 10.81 -14.02 7.00
C LYS A 142 9.99 -12.73 7.22
N TRP A 143 8.78 -12.67 6.69
CA TRP A 143 7.91 -11.51 6.85
C TRP A 143 7.36 -11.44 8.27
N ARG A 144 6.94 -12.59 8.81
CA ARG A 144 6.44 -12.68 10.19
C ARG A 144 7.50 -12.21 11.20
N ASN A 145 8.73 -12.69 11.04
CA ASN A 145 9.85 -12.28 11.91
C ASN A 145 10.12 -10.77 11.81
N LYS A 146 10.07 -10.20 10.59
CA LYS A 146 10.25 -8.78 10.39
C LYS A 146 9.14 -7.96 11.03
N ILE A 147 7.87 -8.35 10.82
CA ILE A 147 6.71 -7.68 11.43
C ILE A 147 6.84 -7.70 12.96
N LEU A 148 7.13 -8.87 13.55
CA LEU A 148 7.23 -9.01 15.00
C LEU A 148 8.39 -8.20 15.58
N SER A 149 9.54 -8.18 14.91
CA SER A 149 10.71 -7.38 15.32
C SER A 149 10.38 -5.89 15.34
N GLU A 150 9.78 -5.35 14.27
CA GLU A 150 9.38 -3.94 14.19
C GLU A 150 8.28 -3.60 15.21
N ALA A 151 7.30 -4.51 15.36
CA ALA A 151 6.22 -4.32 16.31
C ALA A 151 6.73 -4.27 17.76
N LYS A 152 7.63 -5.16 18.17
CA LYS A 152 8.23 -5.16 19.52
C LYS A 152 8.97 -3.86 19.83
N SER A 153 9.57 -3.25 18.81
CA SER A 153 10.30 -1.99 18.98
C SER A 153 9.39 -0.76 19.04
N LYS A 154 8.25 -0.74 18.31
CA LYS A 154 7.52 0.51 18.04
C LYS A 154 6.00 0.44 18.22
N TYR A 155 5.40 -0.77 18.17
CA TYR A 155 3.95 -0.95 18.07
C TYR A 155 3.43 -2.01 19.05
N PRO A 156 3.41 -1.74 20.37
CA PRO A 156 3.08 -2.74 21.39
C PRO A 156 1.67 -3.33 21.24
N ASN A 157 0.71 -2.58 20.69
CA ASN A 157 -0.63 -3.08 20.44
C ASN A 157 -0.67 -4.16 19.34
N ILE A 158 0.18 -4.04 18.32
CA ILE A 158 0.35 -5.11 17.33
C ILE A 158 0.90 -6.38 17.98
N VAL A 159 1.88 -6.26 18.89
CA VAL A 159 2.42 -7.42 19.61
C VAL A 159 1.31 -8.11 20.38
N LYS A 160 0.49 -7.36 21.14
CA LYS A 160 -0.66 -7.91 21.88
C LYS A 160 -1.64 -8.64 20.96
N ILE A 161 -1.92 -8.05 19.77
CA ILE A 161 -2.80 -8.67 18.78
C ILE A 161 -2.21 -9.99 18.28
N LEU A 162 -0.94 -10.04 17.95
CA LEU A 162 -0.32 -11.22 17.31
C LEU A 162 0.04 -12.35 18.28
N GLU A 163 0.31 -12.04 19.56
CA GLU A 163 0.73 -13.01 20.59
C GLU A 163 -0.43 -13.46 21.51
N ALA A 164 -1.59 -12.77 21.52
CA ALA A 164 -2.79 -13.20 22.25
C ALA A 164 -3.45 -14.39 21.57
#